data_359d6b76f6946876fc4c92589abc473e
#
_entry.id   359d6b76f6946876fc4c92589abc473e
#
_cell.length_a   1.000
_cell.length_b   1.000
_cell.length_c   1.000
_cell.angle_alpha   90.00
_cell.angle_beta   90.00
_cell.angle_gamma   90.00
#
_symmetry.space_group_name_H-M   'P 1'
#
loop_
_entity.id
_entity.type
_entity.pdbx_description
1 polymer ?
#
loop_
_entity_poly.entity_id
_entity_poly.type
_entity_poly.pdbx_seq_one_letter_code
_entity_poly.pdbx_strand_id
1 'polypeptide(L)'
;LKRYYINNEKLNVHITEWGENDKPVIFCLHGLGSTSLSFIEIAEKLKEEYRLISIDAPGHGKTPPFERTEDYEMQNLANWLNEIINELKIEHFYFLSHSWGSFVALFYLLHNPEKVLGSILIDGGYQTKRLQEETLEEEIAYYEKDFEEYVFNSWDDFFKSEKEVYTRWSPLLELAVKDLGIEIDNKVCWHARGTTAGNIVKGMHKDEIMDIYEELPSNIILLRATVPEIWDEYRGKTASIFSERTKATVKLIPNSTHLLHWDYPEVIVEEIRNHW
;
A
#
# COMPACT_ATOMS: atom_id res chain seq x y z
N LEU A 1 -11.43 -7.77 -15.13
CA LEU A 1 -10.17 -8.03 -14.44
C LEU A 1 -9.16 -8.66 -15.40
N LYS A 2 -8.00 -8.04 -15.56
CA LYS A 2 -6.84 -8.56 -16.31
C LYS A 2 -5.66 -8.69 -15.36
N ARG A 3 -4.86 -9.75 -15.51
CA ARG A 3 -3.61 -9.93 -14.75
C ARG A 3 -2.51 -10.31 -15.73
N TYR A 4 -1.41 -9.57 -15.69
CA TYR A 4 -0.30 -9.73 -16.63
C TYR A 4 1.02 -9.25 -16.03
N TYR A 5 2.13 -9.46 -16.75
CA TYR A 5 3.44 -8.98 -16.34
C TYR A 5 3.95 -7.93 -17.33
N ILE A 6 4.66 -6.94 -16.78
CA ILE A 6 5.54 -6.09 -17.55
C ILE A 6 6.99 -6.36 -17.15
N ASN A 7 7.89 -6.32 -18.13
CA ASN A 7 9.30 -6.55 -17.87
C ASN A 7 10.01 -5.20 -17.78
N ASN A 8 10.38 -4.82 -16.57
CA ASN A 8 11.28 -3.71 -16.30
C ASN A 8 12.72 -4.23 -16.25
N GLU A 9 13.73 -3.39 -16.50
CA GLU A 9 15.14 -3.78 -16.48
C GLU A 9 15.56 -4.51 -15.20
N LYS A 10 14.91 -4.19 -14.05
CA LYS A 10 15.20 -4.77 -12.74
C LYS A 10 14.36 -6.01 -12.42
N LEU A 11 13.06 -5.98 -12.74
CA LEU A 11 12.08 -6.99 -12.29
C LEU A 11 11.01 -7.27 -13.34
N ASN A 12 10.48 -8.50 -13.29
CA ASN A 12 9.23 -8.85 -13.95
C ASN A 12 8.06 -8.51 -13.02
N VAL A 13 7.37 -7.40 -13.27
CA VAL A 13 6.37 -6.81 -12.38
C VAL A 13 4.99 -7.31 -12.73
N HIS A 14 4.29 -7.89 -11.77
CA HIS A 14 2.92 -8.33 -11.93
C HIS A 14 1.93 -7.18 -11.74
N ILE A 15 0.99 -7.08 -12.68
CA ILE A 15 -0.04 -6.05 -12.75
C ILE A 15 -1.41 -6.68 -12.65
N THR A 16 -2.30 -6.06 -11.90
CA THR A 16 -3.74 -6.34 -11.90
C THR A 16 -4.49 -5.09 -12.35
N GLU A 17 -5.38 -5.24 -13.33
CA GLU A 17 -6.06 -4.13 -14.00
C GLU A 17 -7.56 -4.36 -14.14
N TRP A 18 -8.35 -3.30 -13.91
CA TRP A 18 -9.80 -3.25 -14.07
C TRP A 18 -10.19 -2.03 -14.91
N GLY A 19 -11.34 -2.10 -15.55
CA GLY A 19 -11.88 -1.02 -16.39
C GLY A 19 -11.30 -1.00 -17.81
N GLU A 20 -11.76 -0.05 -18.60
CA GLU A 20 -11.38 0.10 -19.99
C GLU A 20 -10.27 1.15 -20.17
N ASN A 21 -9.50 1.03 -21.25
CA ASN A 21 -8.28 1.83 -21.48
C ASN A 21 -8.53 3.33 -21.72
N ASP A 22 -9.75 3.73 -22.08
CA ASP A 22 -10.14 5.11 -22.36
C ASP A 22 -10.58 5.89 -21.11
N LYS A 23 -10.64 5.23 -19.96
CA LYS A 23 -11.06 5.83 -18.70
C LYS A 23 -9.90 6.53 -17.98
N PRO A 24 -10.20 7.52 -17.11
CA PRO A 24 -9.21 8.10 -16.22
C PRO A 24 -8.53 7.02 -15.37
N VAL A 25 -7.23 7.15 -15.17
CA VAL A 25 -6.43 6.14 -14.46
C VAL A 25 -6.40 6.41 -12.96
N ILE A 26 -6.70 5.38 -12.16
CA ILE A 26 -6.33 5.29 -10.75
C ILE A 26 -5.19 4.28 -10.63
N PHE A 27 -4.01 4.75 -10.24
CA PHE A 27 -2.88 3.87 -9.94
C PHE A 27 -2.92 3.51 -8.46
N CYS A 28 -2.81 2.20 -8.16
CA CYS A 28 -2.97 1.68 -6.80
C CYS A 28 -1.66 1.04 -6.31
N LEU A 29 -1.25 1.37 -5.07
CA LEU A 29 -0.10 0.76 -4.41
C LEU A 29 -0.47 0.27 -3.01
N HIS A 30 -0.34 -1.04 -2.81
CA HIS A 30 -0.70 -1.73 -1.58
C HIS A 30 0.32 -1.52 -0.44
N GLY A 31 -0.04 -1.94 0.77
CA GLY A 31 0.81 -1.92 1.96
C GLY A 31 1.76 -3.12 2.06
N LEU A 32 2.66 -3.07 3.05
CA LEU A 32 3.58 -4.16 3.38
C LEU A 32 2.80 -5.46 3.65
N GLY A 33 3.25 -6.56 3.07
CA GLY A 33 2.63 -7.88 3.19
C GLY A 33 1.40 -8.13 2.31
N SER A 34 0.94 -7.12 1.55
CA SER A 34 -0.25 -7.20 0.71
C SER A 34 0.07 -7.47 -0.77
N THR A 35 -0.93 -7.39 -1.65
CA THR A 35 -0.81 -7.60 -3.10
C THR A 35 -1.66 -6.61 -3.89
N SER A 36 -1.54 -6.65 -5.22
CA SER A 36 -2.36 -5.85 -6.13
C SER A 36 -3.86 -6.09 -5.99
N LEU A 37 -4.29 -7.25 -5.47
CA LEU A 37 -5.71 -7.52 -5.19
C LEU A 37 -6.24 -6.84 -3.94
N SER A 38 -5.42 -6.12 -3.17
CA SER A 38 -5.86 -5.36 -2.00
C SER A 38 -7.01 -4.40 -2.28
N PHE A 39 -7.09 -3.89 -3.50
CA PHE A 39 -8.10 -2.90 -3.93
C PHE A 39 -9.27 -3.52 -4.72
N ILE A 40 -9.41 -4.85 -4.74
CA ILE A 40 -10.38 -5.54 -5.60
C ILE A 40 -11.82 -5.07 -5.41
N GLU A 41 -12.27 -4.83 -4.18
CA GLU A 41 -13.65 -4.41 -3.91
C GLU A 41 -13.93 -2.96 -4.38
N ILE A 42 -12.93 -2.08 -4.24
CA ILE A 42 -12.99 -0.71 -4.75
C ILE A 42 -12.99 -0.74 -6.28
N ALA A 43 -12.09 -1.53 -6.86
CA ALA A 43 -11.95 -1.64 -8.30
C ALA A 43 -13.21 -2.20 -8.99
N GLU A 44 -13.83 -3.24 -8.42
CA GLU A 44 -15.08 -3.79 -8.95
C GLU A 44 -16.24 -2.78 -8.96
N LYS A 45 -16.24 -1.81 -8.01
CA LYS A 45 -17.25 -0.75 -7.93
C LYS A 45 -16.99 0.43 -8.86
N LEU A 46 -15.71 0.66 -9.22
CA LEU A 46 -15.29 1.82 -10.00
C LEU A 46 -14.91 1.51 -11.45
N LYS A 47 -14.82 0.25 -11.85
CA LYS A 47 -14.30 -0.17 -13.17
C LYS A 47 -15.08 0.36 -14.38
N GLU A 48 -16.33 0.79 -14.21
CA GLU A 48 -17.12 1.42 -15.27
C GLU A 48 -16.80 2.91 -15.42
N GLU A 49 -16.22 3.53 -14.39
CA GLU A 49 -15.89 4.96 -14.31
C GLU A 49 -14.41 5.24 -14.53
N TYR A 50 -13.55 4.34 -14.03
CA TYR A 50 -12.09 4.47 -14.02
C TYR A 50 -11.40 3.20 -14.54
N ARG A 51 -10.18 3.38 -15.03
CA ARG A 51 -9.22 2.32 -15.23
C ARG A 51 -8.34 2.20 -13.99
N LEU A 52 -8.49 1.15 -13.20
CA LEU A 52 -7.66 0.92 -12.03
C LEU A 52 -6.49 0.01 -12.39
N ILE A 53 -5.28 0.42 -12.04
CA ILE A 53 -4.04 -0.34 -12.26
C ILE A 53 -3.36 -0.51 -10.92
N SER A 54 -3.25 -1.74 -10.45
CA SER A 54 -2.58 -2.09 -9.20
C SER A 54 -1.40 -3.01 -9.48
N ILE A 55 -0.28 -2.75 -8.83
CA ILE A 55 0.93 -3.57 -8.99
C ILE A 55 1.20 -4.40 -7.74
N ASP A 56 1.81 -5.57 -7.91
CA ASP A 56 2.50 -6.23 -6.82
C ASP A 56 3.87 -5.56 -6.66
N ALA A 57 4.12 -4.94 -5.51
CA ALA A 57 5.38 -4.30 -5.23
C ALA A 57 6.54 -5.32 -5.12
N PRO A 58 7.82 -4.92 -5.24
CA PRO A 58 8.94 -5.84 -5.15
C PRO A 58 8.92 -6.70 -3.90
N GLY A 59 9.00 -8.02 -4.07
CA GLY A 59 8.93 -9.01 -3.00
C GLY A 59 7.53 -9.31 -2.48
N HIS A 60 6.47 -8.85 -3.18
CA HIS A 60 5.08 -9.11 -2.84
C HIS A 60 4.35 -9.79 -3.99
N GLY A 61 3.32 -10.54 -3.66
CA GLY A 61 2.49 -11.23 -4.64
C GLY A 61 3.32 -12.04 -5.64
N LYS A 62 3.21 -11.71 -6.91
CA LYS A 62 3.91 -12.40 -8.01
C LYS A 62 5.12 -11.63 -8.56
N THR A 63 5.46 -10.50 -7.96
CA THR A 63 6.67 -9.74 -8.29
C THR A 63 7.83 -10.20 -7.40
N PRO A 64 8.97 -10.63 -7.98
CA PRO A 64 10.12 -11.05 -7.19
C PRO A 64 10.70 -9.90 -6.36
N PRO A 65 11.44 -10.20 -5.27
CA PRO A 65 12.11 -9.18 -4.49
C PRO A 65 13.29 -8.55 -5.25
N PHE A 66 13.65 -7.34 -4.87
CA PHE A 66 14.93 -6.77 -5.27
C PHE A 66 16.10 -7.57 -4.66
N GLU A 67 17.20 -7.64 -5.38
CA GLU A 67 18.42 -8.29 -4.91
C GLU A 67 19.16 -7.43 -3.88
N ARG A 68 19.07 -6.13 -3.98
CA ARG A 68 19.83 -5.17 -3.16
C ARG A 68 18.92 -4.49 -2.14
N THR A 69 19.39 -4.36 -0.90
CA THR A 69 18.68 -3.67 0.18
C THR A 69 18.40 -2.20 -0.17
N GLU A 70 19.36 -1.53 -0.81
CA GLU A 70 19.25 -0.11 -1.16
C GLU A 70 18.10 0.17 -2.16
N ASP A 71 17.71 -0.80 -2.98
CA ASP A 71 16.60 -0.64 -3.91
C ASP A 71 15.23 -0.49 -3.19
N TYR A 72 15.15 -0.81 -1.87
CA TYR A 72 13.99 -0.59 -1.01
C TYR A 72 13.96 0.78 -0.32
N GLU A 73 14.97 1.62 -0.49
CA GLU A 73 14.92 3.01 -0.03
C GLU A 73 13.79 3.74 -0.74
N MET A 74 13.07 4.62 -0.02
CA MET A 74 11.85 5.25 -0.53
C MET A 74 12.09 6.01 -1.84
N GLN A 75 13.23 6.68 -1.93
CA GLN A 75 13.64 7.39 -3.14
C GLN A 75 13.85 6.44 -4.33
N ASN A 76 14.49 5.29 -4.11
CA ASN A 76 14.75 4.30 -5.16
C ASN A 76 13.47 3.59 -5.59
N LEU A 77 12.56 3.33 -4.65
CA LEU A 77 11.22 2.81 -4.94
C LEU A 77 10.38 3.79 -5.76
N ALA A 78 10.43 5.08 -5.43
CA ALA A 78 9.74 6.12 -6.19
C ALA A 78 10.27 6.22 -7.64
N ASN A 79 11.58 6.14 -7.82
CA ASN A 79 12.20 6.12 -9.14
C ASN A 79 11.81 4.87 -9.95
N TRP A 80 11.88 3.69 -9.34
CA TRP A 80 11.42 2.44 -9.94
C TRP A 80 9.93 2.52 -10.32
N LEU A 81 9.09 3.07 -9.45
CA LEU A 81 7.67 3.23 -9.74
C LEU A 81 7.44 4.15 -10.96
N ASN A 82 8.24 5.21 -11.10
CA ASN A 82 8.16 6.09 -12.26
C ASN A 82 8.54 5.35 -13.57
N GLU A 83 9.51 4.43 -13.53
CA GLU A 83 9.84 3.58 -14.66
C GLU A 83 8.64 2.70 -15.07
N ILE A 84 7.96 2.08 -14.08
CA ILE A 84 6.76 1.26 -14.31
C ILE A 84 5.62 2.08 -14.92
N ILE A 85 5.34 3.26 -14.37
CA ILE A 85 4.29 4.16 -14.87
C ILE A 85 4.57 4.61 -16.30
N ASN A 86 5.83 4.90 -16.63
CA ASN A 86 6.26 5.25 -17.98
C ASN A 86 6.12 4.07 -18.95
N GLU A 87 6.48 2.85 -18.54
CA GLU A 87 6.32 1.62 -19.34
C GLU A 87 4.84 1.34 -19.66
N LEU A 88 3.96 1.62 -18.70
CA LEU A 88 2.50 1.54 -18.85
C LEU A 88 1.92 2.69 -19.69
N LYS A 89 2.75 3.67 -20.10
CA LYS A 89 2.37 4.86 -20.87
C LYS A 89 1.27 5.68 -20.20
N ILE A 90 1.35 5.81 -18.88
CA ILE A 90 0.42 6.60 -18.09
C ILE A 90 1.02 8.01 -17.96
N GLU A 91 0.36 9.00 -18.54
CA GLU A 91 0.80 10.40 -18.50
C GLU A 91 0.32 11.10 -17.23
N HIS A 92 -0.98 10.91 -16.87
CA HIS A 92 -1.59 11.47 -15.68
C HIS A 92 -2.48 10.43 -15.01
N PHE A 93 -2.54 10.45 -13.68
CA PHE A 93 -3.34 9.51 -12.90
C PHE A 93 -3.70 10.06 -11.52
N TYR A 94 -4.70 9.44 -10.88
CA TYR A 94 -5.00 9.57 -9.46
C TYR A 94 -4.26 8.47 -8.70
N PHE A 95 -3.69 8.80 -7.53
CA PHE A 95 -2.91 7.85 -6.75
C PHE A 95 -3.66 7.37 -5.52
N LEU A 96 -4.04 6.10 -5.49
CA LEU A 96 -4.65 5.43 -4.34
C LEU A 96 -3.60 4.52 -3.68
N SER A 97 -3.27 4.75 -2.42
CA SER A 97 -2.22 3.99 -1.74
C SER A 97 -2.59 3.63 -0.31
N HIS A 98 -2.05 2.53 0.20
CA HIS A 98 -2.31 2.03 1.53
C HIS A 98 -1.01 1.84 2.31
N SER A 99 -1.02 2.22 3.61
CA SER A 99 0.07 1.92 4.56
C SER A 99 1.45 2.31 4.02
N TRP A 100 2.41 1.38 3.98
CA TRP A 100 3.74 1.57 3.39
C TRP A 100 3.68 2.09 1.94
N GLY A 101 2.74 1.62 1.12
CA GLY A 101 2.55 2.14 -0.23
C GLY A 101 2.31 3.64 -0.29
N SER A 102 1.75 4.24 0.78
CA SER A 102 1.56 5.68 0.88
C SER A 102 2.88 6.43 1.15
N PHE A 103 3.85 5.82 1.83
CA PHE A 103 5.20 6.40 1.94
C PHE A 103 5.86 6.49 0.57
N VAL A 104 5.82 5.40 -0.20
CA VAL A 104 6.35 5.39 -1.57
C VAL A 104 5.62 6.40 -2.46
N ALA A 105 4.28 6.51 -2.32
CA ALA A 105 3.48 7.47 -3.07
C ALA A 105 3.88 8.92 -2.78
N LEU A 106 4.18 9.27 -1.54
CA LEU A 106 4.63 10.63 -1.18
C LEU A 106 6.01 10.95 -1.75
N PHE A 107 6.96 10.01 -1.73
CA PHE A 107 8.25 10.19 -2.40
C PHE A 107 8.11 10.27 -3.94
N TYR A 108 7.13 9.55 -4.51
CA TYR A 108 6.80 9.70 -5.93
C TYR A 108 6.26 11.10 -6.24
N LEU A 109 5.32 11.60 -5.43
CA LEU A 109 4.73 12.94 -5.56
C LEU A 109 5.76 14.06 -5.45
N LEU A 110 6.77 13.89 -4.60
CA LEU A 110 7.88 14.86 -4.45
C LEU A 110 8.60 15.13 -5.78
N HIS A 111 8.75 14.10 -6.61
CA HIS A 111 9.55 14.18 -7.84
C HIS A 111 8.73 14.27 -9.12
N ASN A 112 7.46 13.89 -9.08
CA ASN A 112 6.58 13.84 -10.25
C ASN A 112 5.19 14.45 -9.95
N PRO A 113 5.12 15.62 -9.31
CA PRO A 113 3.83 16.20 -8.89
C PRO A 113 2.89 16.50 -10.07
N GLU A 114 3.46 16.78 -11.25
CA GLU A 114 2.70 17.10 -12.46
C GLU A 114 1.94 15.90 -13.05
N LYS A 115 2.36 14.68 -12.75
CA LYS A 115 1.68 13.46 -13.21
C LYS A 115 0.49 13.06 -12.36
N VAL A 116 0.44 13.51 -11.09
CA VAL A 116 -0.56 13.06 -10.13
C VAL A 116 -1.65 14.10 -9.96
N LEU A 117 -2.85 13.79 -10.45
CA LEU A 117 -4.01 14.68 -10.42
C LEU A 117 -4.58 14.85 -9.01
N GLY A 118 -4.42 13.86 -8.15
CA GLY A 118 -4.81 13.85 -6.75
C GLY A 118 -4.39 12.55 -6.08
N SER A 119 -4.25 12.57 -4.75
CA SER A 119 -3.85 11.38 -3.98
C SER A 119 -4.78 11.12 -2.81
N ILE A 120 -5.16 9.85 -2.63
CA ILE A 120 -5.82 9.36 -1.43
C ILE A 120 -4.90 8.35 -0.76
N LEU A 121 -4.48 8.68 0.46
CA LEU A 121 -3.66 7.84 1.33
C LEU A 121 -4.57 7.12 2.31
N ILE A 122 -4.55 5.80 2.32
CA ILE A 122 -5.33 4.97 3.23
C ILE A 122 -4.42 4.55 4.39
N ASP A 123 -4.62 5.18 5.53
CA ASP A 123 -3.93 4.97 6.81
C ASP A 123 -2.40 4.76 6.67
N GLY A 124 -1.75 5.63 5.87
CA GLY A 124 -0.31 5.55 5.61
C GLY A 124 0.32 6.88 5.21
N GLY A 125 1.65 6.95 5.18
CA GLY A 125 2.41 8.13 4.76
C GLY A 125 2.50 9.25 5.79
N TYR A 126 1.90 9.12 6.95
CA TYR A 126 1.89 10.14 8.00
C TYR A 126 2.55 9.68 9.33
N GLN A 127 2.74 8.38 9.50
CA GLN A 127 3.43 7.83 10.68
C GLN A 127 4.95 7.97 10.49
N THR A 128 5.55 8.89 11.22
CA THR A 128 6.99 9.17 11.12
C THR A 128 7.81 8.26 12.02
N LYS A 129 8.93 7.75 11.54
CA LYS A 129 9.87 6.97 12.34
C LYS A 129 10.53 7.80 13.45
N ARG A 130 10.67 9.10 13.24
CA ARG A 130 11.27 10.05 14.20
C ARG A 130 10.49 10.19 15.51
N LEU A 131 9.19 9.90 15.52
CA LEU A 131 8.33 9.99 16.71
C LEU A 131 7.93 8.63 17.27
N GLN A 132 8.45 7.55 16.74
CA GLN A 132 8.29 6.21 17.32
C GLN A 132 9.27 6.00 18.47
N GLU A 133 8.88 5.19 19.44
CA GLU A 133 9.75 4.78 20.57
C GLU A 133 10.61 3.56 20.22
N GLU A 134 10.16 2.75 19.26
CA GLU A 134 10.82 1.53 18.81
C GLU A 134 12.05 1.84 17.97
N THR A 135 13.15 1.14 18.25
CA THR A 135 14.39 1.27 17.49
C THR A 135 14.29 0.56 16.13
N LEU A 136 15.16 0.95 15.20
CA LEU A 136 15.26 0.29 13.88
C LEU A 136 15.48 -1.22 14.02
N GLU A 137 16.35 -1.64 14.92
CA GLU A 137 16.69 -3.04 15.13
C GLU A 137 15.52 -3.84 15.70
N GLU A 138 14.77 -3.27 16.64
CA GLU A 138 13.57 -3.87 17.21
C GLU A 138 12.47 -4.02 16.15
N GLU A 139 12.22 -2.99 15.38
CA GLU A 139 11.22 -3.01 14.32
C GLU A 139 11.56 -4.02 13.21
N ILE A 140 12.82 -4.08 12.77
CA ILE A 140 13.28 -5.10 11.80
C ILE A 140 13.06 -6.49 12.37
N ALA A 141 13.52 -6.76 13.59
CA ALA A 141 13.39 -8.06 14.23
C ALA A 141 11.93 -8.50 14.37
N TYR A 142 11.04 -7.56 14.70
CA TYR A 142 9.60 -7.80 14.77
C TYR A 142 9.04 -8.25 13.42
N TYR A 143 9.26 -7.45 12.35
CA TYR A 143 8.68 -7.75 11.04
C TYR A 143 9.33 -8.98 10.38
N GLU A 144 10.65 -9.18 10.50
CA GLU A 144 11.30 -10.37 9.98
C GLU A 144 10.73 -11.64 10.62
N LYS A 145 10.56 -11.63 11.96
CA LYS A 145 9.97 -12.74 12.69
C LYS A 145 8.52 -12.99 12.32
N ASP A 146 7.69 -11.95 12.34
CA ASP A 146 6.26 -12.05 12.05
C ASP A 146 6.00 -12.66 10.66
N PHE A 147 6.71 -12.18 9.64
CA PHE A 147 6.57 -12.67 8.27
C PHE A 147 7.13 -14.08 8.05
N GLU A 148 8.16 -14.49 8.78
CA GLU A 148 8.71 -15.84 8.67
C GLU A 148 7.90 -16.88 9.45
N GLU A 149 7.30 -16.50 10.57
CA GLU A 149 6.50 -17.39 11.43
C GLU A 149 5.06 -17.57 10.91
N TYR A 150 4.59 -16.73 9.98
CA TYR A 150 3.23 -16.80 9.42
C TYR A 150 3.11 -17.94 8.41
N VAL A 151 3.02 -19.18 8.96
CA VAL A 151 3.06 -20.45 8.20
C VAL A 151 1.97 -21.39 8.67
N PHE A 152 1.19 -21.93 7.74
CA PHE A 152 0.04 -22.79 8.00
C PHE A 152 0.23 -24.17 7.37
N ASN A 153 -0.44 -25.20 7.96
CA ASN A 153 -0.37 -26.55 7.44
C ASN A 153 -1.27 -26.76 6.19
N SER A 154 -2.26 -25.90 6.00
CA SER A 154 -3.20 -25.97 4.89
C SER A 154 -3.79 -24.62 4.55
N TRP A 155 -4.40 -24.51 3.36
CA TRP A 155 -5.20 -23.36 2.97
C TRP A 155 -6.41 -23.15 3.90
N ASP A 156 -7.00 -24.21 4.42
CA ASP A 156 -8.14 -24.10 5.36
C ASP A 156 -7.71 -23.45 6.68
N ASP A 157 -6.53 -23.82 7.21
CA ASP A 157 -5.96 -23.21 8.42
C ASP A 157 -5.62 -21.73 8.17
N PHE A 158 -5.04 -21.43 7.01
CA PHE A 158 -4.73 -20.06 6.59
C PHE A 158 -6.02 -19.22 6.53
N PHE A 159 -7.03 -19.63 5.78
CA PHE A 159 -8.29 -18.89 5.68
C PHE A 159 -9.04 -18.76 7.00
N LYS A 160 -8.94 -19.77 7.87
CA LYS A 160 -9.54 -19.68 9.19
C LYS A 160 -8.86 -18.58 10.03
N SER A 161 -7.54 -18.53 10.04
CA SER A 161 -6.76 -17.51 10.75
C SER A 161 -7.07 -16.11 10.21
N GLU A 162 -7.07 -15.94 8.87
CA GLU A 162 -7.35 -14.65 8.25
C GLU A 162 -8.78 -14.15 8.57
N LYS A 163 -9.77 -15.04 8.59
CA LYS A 163 -11.16 -14.68 8.95
C LYS A 163 -11.32 -14.19 10.39
N GLU A 164 -10.45 -14.60 11.29
CA GLU A 164 -10.47 -14.15 12.70
C GLU A 164 -9.89 -12.73 12.85
N VAL A 165 -9.05 -12.28 11.91
CA VAL A 165 -8.37 -10.98 11.95
C VAL A 165 -9.24 -9.87 11.34
N TYR A 166 -9.98 -10.16 10.27
CA TYR A 166 -10.72 -9.13 9.54
C TYR A 166 -12.11 -8.87 10.12
N THR A 167 -12.52 -7.61 10.12
CA THR A 167 -13.81 -7.14 10.67
C THR A 167 -15.02 -7.65 9.89
N ARG A 168 -14.81 -8.01 8.63
CA ARG A 168 -15.82 -8.57 7.74
C ARG A 168 -15.21 -9.52 6.71
N TRP A 169 -16.07 -10.26 6.01
CA TRP A 169 -15.67 -11.18 4.94
C TRP A 169 -16.58 -11.05 3.73
N SER A 170 -16.01 -11.18 2.53
CA SER A 170 -16.75 -11.23 1.28
C SER A 170 -16.07 -12.17 0.28
N PRO A 171 -16.75 -12.60 -0.78
CA PRO A 171 -16.12 -13.41 -1.84
C PRO A 171 -14.95 -12.71 -2.52
N LEU A 172 -14.98 -11.38 -2.65
CA LEU A 172 -13.88 -10.61 -3.23
C LEU A 172 -12.69 -10.50 -2.27
N LEU A 173 -12.94 -10.31 -0.97
CA LEU A 173 -11.88 -10.36 0.04
C LEU A 173 -11.23 -11.74 0.11
N GLU A 174 -12.00 -12.81 -0.03
CA GLU A 174 -11.44 -14.16 -0.06
C GLU A 174 -10.45 -14.35 -1.22
N LEU A 175 -10.72 -13.76 -2.38
CA LEU A 175 -9.78 -13.76 -3.50
C LEU A 175 -8.51 -12.95 -3.18
N ALA A 176 -8.65 -11.77 -2.57
CA ALA A 176 -7.53 -10.95 -2.16
C ALA A 176 -6.67 -11.65 -1.10
N VAL A 177 -7.30 -12.24 -0.09
CA VAL A 177 -6.62 -13.00 0.98
C VAL A 177 -5.90 -14.23 0.41
N LYS A 178 -6.53 -14.96 -0.50
CA LYS A 178 -5.87 -16.09 -1.16
C LYS A 178 -4.59 -15.66 -1.89
N ASP A 179 -4.58 -14.48 -2.49
CA ASP A 179 -3.44 -13.95 -3.23
C ASP A 179 -2.28 -13.52 -2.31
N LEU A 180 -2.50 -13.36 -0.99
CA LEU A 180 -1.44 -13.12 0.00
C LEU A 180 -0.56 -14.36 0.21
N GLY A 181 -1.14 -15.55 0.03
CA GLY A 181 -0.49 -16.82 0.35
C GLY A 181 0.19 -17.47 -0.86
N ILE A 182 1.23 -18.23 -0.55
CA ILE A 182 1.91 -19.13 -1.48
C ILE A 182 2.13 -20.49 -0.79
N GLU A 183 2.08 -21.56 -1.56
CA GLU A 183 2.40 -22.91 -1.05
C GLU A 183 3.89 -23.22 -1.31
N ILE A 184 4.63 -23.47 -0.23
CA ILE A 184 6.04 -23.87 -0.24
C ILE A 184 6.17 -25.10 0.66
N ASP A 185 6.73 -26.21 0.16
CA ASP A 185 6.96 -27.44 0.90
C ASP A 185 5.72 -27.96 1.63
N ASN A 186 4.54 -27.94 0.96
CA ASN A 186 3.23 -28.31 1.50
C ASN A 186 2.78 -27.46 2.71
N LYS A 187 3.28 -26.24 2.83
CA LYS A 187 2.85 -25.23 3.81
C LYS A 187 2.37 -24.00 3.08
N VAL A 188 1.41 -23.29 3.67
CA VAL A 188 0.97 -21.99 3.18
C VAL A 188 1.64 -20.90 4.00
N CYS A 189 2.27 -19.94 3.34
CA CYS A 189 2.89 -18.78 3.98
C CYS A 189 2.65 -17.53 3.12
N TRP A 190 2.92 -16.35 3.65
CA TRP A 190 2.85 -15.13 2.86
C TRP A 190 3.92 -15.08 1.75
N HIS A 191 3.57 -14.46 0.62
CA HIS A 191 4.52 -14.16 -0.46
C HIS A 191 5.66 -13.26 0.03
N ALA A 192 5.31 -12.16 0.70
CA ALA A 192 6.30 -11.29 1.29
C ALA A 192 7.02 -12.02 2.43
N ARG A 193 8.35 -12.03 2.38
CA ARG A 193 9.20 -12.71 3.36
C ARG A 193 9.85 -11.70 4.31
N GLY A 194 10.31 -12.18 5.45
CA GLY A 194 10.91 -11.35 6.49
C GLY A 194 12.02 -10.44 5.99
N THR A 195 12.92 -10.95 5.13
CA THR A 195 13.99 -10.15 4.53
C THR A 195 13.46 -8.97 3.72
N THR A 196 12.37 -9.14 2.97
CA THR A 196 11.71 -8.03 2.24
C THR A 196 11.16 -7.00 3.22
N ALA A 197 10.45 -7.45 4.26
CA ALA A 197 9.89 -6.59 5.30
C ALA A 197 11.00 -5.80 6.03
N GLY A 198 12.07 -6.46 6.45
CA GLY A 198 13.22 -5.81 7.08
C GLY A 198 13.91 -4.77 6.20
N ASN A 199 14.05 -5.04 4.89
CA ASN A 199 14.62 -4.08 3.96
C ASN A 199 13.73 -2.85 3.75
N ILE A 200 12.41 -3.04 3.71
CA ILE A 200 11.43 -1.95 3.64
C ILE A 200 11.51 -1.07 4.89
N VAL A 201 11.56 -1.67 6.07
CA VAL A 201 11.70 -0.93 7.34
C VAL A 201 12.98 -0.11 7.36
N LYS A 202 14.12 -0.70 6.92
CA LYS A 202 15.39 0.04 6.78
C LYS A 202 15.25 1.25 5.85
N GLY A 203 14.57 1.09 4.71
CA GLY A 203 14.29 2.18 3.77
C GLY A 203 13.46 3.29 4.40
N MET A 204 12.40 2.95 5.15
CA MET A 204 11.55 3.94 5.84
C MET A 204 12.31 4.72 6.94
N HIS A 205 13.23 4.08 7.64
CA HIS A 205 14.07 4.77 8.64
C HIS A 205 15.15 5.65 8.00
N LYS A 206 15.70 5.22 6.86
CA LYS A 206 16.71 6.00 6.15
C LYS A 206 16.12 7.26 5.54
N ASP A 207 14.97 7.13 4.88
CA ASP A 207 14.28 8.20 4.19
C ASP A 207 13.08 8.67 5.05
N GLU A 208 13.37 9.57 6.01
CA GLU A 208 12.36 10.06 6.96
C GLU A 208 11.29 10.91 6.26
N ILE A 209 10.04 10.46 6.36
CA ILE A 209 8.92 11.05 5.65
C ILE A 209 8.65 12.52 6.03
N MET A 210 8.92 12.91 7.28
CA MET A 210 8.74 14.31 7.73
C MET A 210 9.65 15.31 7.02
N ASP A 211 10.75 14.86 6.44
CA ASP A 211 11.73 15.74 5.81
C ASP A 211 11.24 16.27 4.45
N ILE A 212 10.23 15.63 3.86
CA ILE A 212 9.67 16.00 2.56
C ILE A 212 8.32 16.74 2.63
N TYR A 213 7.71 16.88 3.81
CA TYR A 213 6.33 17.35 3.94
C TYR A 213 6.08 18.73 3.34
N GLU A 214 6.99 19.70 3.52
CA GLU A 214 6.84 21.05 3.00
C GLU A 214 6.94 21.17 1.47
N GLU A 215 7.50 20.15 0.83
CA GLU A 215 7.69 20.11 -0.62
C GLU A 215 6.56 19.39 -1.35
N LEU A 216 5.66 18.73 -0.59
CA LEU A 216 4.56 17.97 -1.16
C LEU A 216 3.42 18.87 -1.69
N PRO A 217 2.74 18.47 -2.78
CA PRO A 217 1.57 19.18 -3.26
C PRO A 217 0.40 19.09 -2.27
N SER A 218 -0.55 20.03 -2.34
CA SER A 218 -1.68 20.11 -1.42
C SER A 218 -2.90 19.25 -1.79
N ASN A 219 -2.89 18.58 -2.96
CA ASN A 219 -4.00 17.76 -3.45
C ASN A 219 -3.96 16.32 -2.88
N ILE A 220 -3.72 16.22 -1.57
CA ILE A 220 -3.59 14.96 -0.83
C ILE A 220 -4.74 14.86 0.18
N ILE A 221 -5.38 13.71 0.23
CA ILE A 221 -6.37 13.32 1.24
C ILE A 221 -5.82 12.13 2.01
N LEU A 222 -5.75 12.25 3.33
CA LEU A 222 -5.42 11.16 4.24
C LEU A 222 -6.72 10.65 4.90
N LEU A 223 -7.03 9.38 4.70
CA LEU A 223 -8.07 8.67 5.42
C LEU A 223 -7.43 7.90 6.57
N ARG A 224 -7.70 8.33 7.81
CA ARG A 224 -7.05 7.83 9.01
C ARG A 224 -7.94 6.85 9.76
N ALA A 225 -7.40 5.68 10.09
CA ALA A 225 -8.04 4.69 10.97
C ALA A 225 -8.07 5.12 12.44
N THR A 226 -8.99 4.57 13.23
CA THR A 226 -9.15 4.87 14.67
C THR A 226 -8.93 3.66 15.58
N VAL A 227 -8.90 2.45 15.03
CA VAL A 227 -8.71 1.19 15.78
C VAL A 227 -7.32 0.59 15.45
N PRO A 228 -6.61 0.00 16.43
CA PRO A 228 -6.95 -0.05 17.85
C PRO A 228 -6.72 1.30 18.55
N GLU A 229 -7.54 1.58 19.57
CA GLU A 229 -7.53 2.87 20.31
C GLU A 229 -6.17 3.19 20.95
N ILE A 230 -5.39 2.17 21.31
CA ILE A 230 -4.05 2.35 21.88
C ILE A 230 -3.12 3.17 20.98
N TRP A 231 -3.33 3.14 19.65
CA TRP A 231 -2.56 3.90 18.68
C TRP A 231 -3.19 5.24 18.27
N ASP A 232 -4.42 5.54 18.75
CA ASP A 232 -5.17 6.69 18.26
C ASP A 232 -4.52 8.03 18.64
N GLU A 233 -3.91 8.15 19.81
CA GLU A 233 -3.17 9.35 20.24
C GLU A 233 -1.96 9.60 19.35
N TYR A 234 -1.12 8.58 19.13
CA TYR A 234 0.05 8.67 18.24
C TYR A 234 -0.37 9.01 16.80
N ARG A 235 -1.37 8.31 16.27
CA ARG A 235 -1.91 8.57 14.91
C ARG A 235 -2.49 9.99 14.82
N GLY A 236 -3.19 10.46 15.83
CA GLY A 236 -3.73 11.82 15.89
C GLY A 236 -2.64 12.88 15.84
N LYS A 237 -1.60 12.71 16.66
CA LYS A 237 -0.44 13.62 16.71
C LYS A 237 0.28 13.67 15.35
N THR A 238 0.61 12.53 14.79
CA THR A 238 1.35 12.46 13.50
C THR A 238 0.50 12.97 12.33
N ALA A 239 -0.80 12.68 12.30
CA ALA A 239 -1.72 13.20 11.30
C ALA A 239 -1.90 14.73 11.37
N SER A 240 -1.89 15.31 12.58
CA SER A 240 -1.91 16.78 12.75
C SER A 240 -0.65 17.42 12.18
N ILE A 241 0.52 16.88 12.49
CA ILE A 241 1.80 17.35 11.96
C ILE A 241 1.80 17.22 10.42
N PHE A 242 1.34 16.09 9.89
CA PHE A 242 1.21 15.86 8.46
C PHE A 242 0.33 16.93 7.81
N SER A 243 -0.89 17.14 8.33
CA SER A 243 -1.84 18.12 7.77
C SER A 243 -1.29 19.56 7.85
N GLU A 244 -0.66 19.94 8.96
CA GLU A 244 -0.11 21.29 9.14
C GLU A 244 1.00 21.60 8.14
N ARG A 245 1.89 20.62 7.89
CA ARG A 245 3.07 20.82 7.05
C ARG A 245 2.80 20.63 5.55
N THR A 246 1.93 19.70 5.18
CA THR A 246 1.60 19.40 3.76
C THR A 246 0.38 20.15 3.23
N LYS A 247 -0.48 20.68 4.11
CA LYS A 247 -1.82 21.22 3.78
C LYS A 247 -2.79 20.14 3.28
N ALA A 248 -2.47 18.86 3.48
CA ALA A 248 -3.36 17.75 3.13
C ALA A 248 -4.64 17.79 3.99
N THR A 249 -5.72 17.32 3.38
CA THR A 249 -6.99 17.10 4.10
C THR A 249 -6.90 15.77 4.86
N VAL A 250 -7.16 15.78 6.17
CA VAL A 250 -7.22 14.57 6.99
C VAL A 250 -8.66 14.28 7.37
N LYS A 251 -9.12 13.05 7.10
CA LYS A 251 -10.45 12.56 7.45
C LYS A 251 -10.32 11.34 8.36
N LEU A 252 -10.94 11.39 9.55
CA LEU A 252 -11.04 10.24 10.42
C LEU A 252 -12.17 9.33 9.96
N ILE A 253 -11.89 8.03 9.88
CA ILE A 253 -12.90 7.01 9.60
C ILE A 253 -13.16 6.22 10.88
N PRO A 254 -14.26 6.50 11.57
CA PRO A 254 -14.55 5.90 12.88
C PRO A 254 -14.67 4.37 12.80
N ASN A 255 -14.19 3.69 13.83
CA ASN A 255 -14.24 2.23 13.98
C ASN A 255 -13.54 1.45 12.87
N SER A 256 -12.66 2.10 12.08
CA SER A 256 -11.86 1.42 11.07
C SER A 256 -10.53 0.96 11.63
N THR A 257 -10.07 -0.20 11.17
CA THR A 257 -8.73 -0.72 11.41
C THR A 257 -7.73 -0.16 10.39
N HIS A 258 -6.48 -0.55 10.52
CA HIS A 258 -5.45 -0.23 9.51
C HIS A 258 -5.83 -0.68 8.08
N LEU A 259 -6.67 -1.71 7.96
CA LEU A 259 -7.22 -2.19 6.69
C LEU A 259 -8.55 -1.49 6.34
N LEU A 260 -8.60 -0.18 6.50
CA LEU A 260 -9.77 0.68 6.31
C LEU A 260 -10.49 0.44 4.97
N HIS A 261 -9.73 0.19 3.90
CA HIS A 261 -10.28 -0.12 2.57
C HIS A 261 -10.93 -1.52 2.47
N TRP A 262 -10.63 -2.40 3.41
CA TRP A 262 -11.30 -3.69 3.58
C TRP A 262 -12.47 -3.59 4.55
N ASP A 263 -12.36 -2.75 5.59
CA ASP A 263 -13.46 -2.51 6.53
C ASP A 263 -14.62 -1.79 5.87
N TYR A 264 -14.32 -0.70 5.15
CA TYR A 264 -15.30 0.22 4.58
C TYR A 264 -14.95 0.61 3.13
N PRO A 265 -14.97 -0.33 2.16
CA PRO A 265 -14.64 -0.01 0.76
C PRO A 265 -15.55 1.06 0.15
N GLU A 266 -16.81 1.18 0.62
CA GLU A 266 -17.76 2.20 0.18
C GLU A 266 -17.29 3.62 0.51
N VAL A 267 -16.67 3.80 1.68
CA VAL A 267 -16.11 5.11 2.08
C VAL A 267 -15.02 5.54 1.11
N ILE A 268 -14.14 4.60 0.70
CA ILE A 268 -13.09 4.91 -0.27
C ILE A 268 -13.70 5.27 -1.63
N VAL A 269 -14.70 4.52 -2.07
CA VAL A 269 -15.41 4.78 -3.34
C VAL A 269 -16.09 6.14 -3.33
N GLU A 270 -16.74 6.51 -2.22
CA GLU A 270 -17.37 7.83 -2.06
C GLU A 270 -16.33 8.96 -2.08
N GLU A 271 -15.19 8.78 -1.39
CA GLU A 271 -14.11 9.77 -1.42
C GLU A 271 -13.53 9.96 -2.82
N ILE A 272 -13.35 8.88 -3.57
CA ILE A 272 -12.90 8.93 -4.96
C ILE A 272 -13.90 9.72 -5.81
N ARG A 273 -15.19 9.38 -5.77
CA ARG A 273 -16.23 10.05 -6.57
C ARG A 273 -16.45 11.52 -6.20
N ASN A 274 -16.17 11.89 -4.96
CA ASN A 274 -16.32 13.27 -4.48
C ASN A 274 -15.14 14.18 -4.86
N HIS A 275 -13.98 13.61 -5.15
CA HIS A 275 -12.75 14.38 -5.31
C HIS A 275 -12.05 14.18 -6.67
N TRP A 276 -12.39 13.12 -7.41
CA TRP A 276 -11.71 12.72 -8.67
C TRP A 276 -12.69 12.62 -9.90
#